data_717dccb5ca1687802538a77bf0c725c4
#
_entry.id   717dccb5ca1687802538a77bf0c725c4
#
_cell.length_a   1.000
_cell.length_b   1.000
_cell.length_c   1.000
_cell.angle_alpha   90.00
_cell.angle_beta   90.00
_cell.angle_gamma   90.00
#
_symmetry.space_group_name_H-M   'P 1'
#
loop_
_entity.id
_entity.type
_entity.pdbx_description
1 polymer ?
#
loop_
_entity_poly.entity_id
_entity_poly.type
_entity_poly.pdbx_seq_one_letter_code
_entity_poly.pdbx_strand_id
1 'polypeptide(L)'
;MNYCLYKMNFTAPLHCGRGDGAVSLTNTAMTLRADTIFSALCNEAAMCVGEKAVKELIALTKNEKLCFSDTFPFYGEELYLPVPLCPLDENAKFDVKNRKAIKSVKWLPASDEYFRNFSDYIHSGKMFECTNMQKSFALFRTDVKVCLNRNTQNSVPFEVGCCEFNENCGLYGVIGYESEEDAENILKLLKSVGVSGIGGQVSRGFGKFGLQEISAENKSALFIKQSIGTEKDSYMLLTSSLPKEEELENALDGAYYNIVRRGGFSWSPYVDTFKKQTQYYLVSGSVLKHTFEGDVFCVGENGKHDIYRYSKPIFMGVEL
;
A
#
# COMPACT_ATOMS: atom_id res chain seq x y z
N MET A 1 -17.00 5.51 11.25
CA MET A 1 -15.67 5.91 10.79
C MET A 1 -15.80 6.76 9.55
N ASN A 2 -15.08 7.88 9.45
CA ASN A 2 -15.00 8.76 8.27
C ASN A 2 -13.76 8.39 7.45
N TYR A 3 -13.73 8.79 6.17
CA TYR A 3 -12.60 8.48 5.28
C TYR A 3 -12.16 9.74 4.53
N CYS A 4 -10.85 9.98 4.50
CA CYS A 4 -10.22 10.95 3.62
C CYS A 4 -9.21 10.28 2.69
N LEU A 5 -9.03 10.86 1.51
CA LEU A 5 -8.08 10.40 0.51
C LEU A 5 -7.03 11.48 0.27
N TYR A 6 -5.79 11.04 0.07
CA TYR A 6 -4.67 11.95 -0.18
C TYR A 6 -3.81 11.44 -1.34
N LYS A 7 -3.25 12.35 -2.13
CA LYS A 7 -2.26 12.09 -3.18
C LYS A 7 -0.86 12.31 -2.65
N MET A 8 0.05 11.46 -3.08
CA MET A 8 1.50 11.56 -2.91
C MET A 8 2.11 11.86 -4.28
N ASN A 9 2.45 13.11 -4.53
CA ASN A 9 3.10 13.56 -5.75
C ASN A 9 4.62 13.44 -5.57
N PHE A 10 5.21 12.36 -6.06
CA PHE A 10 6.63 12.07 -5.86
C PHE A 10 7.52 13.05 -6.63
N THR A 11 8.48 13.65 -5.92
CA THR A 11 9.49 14.57 -6.48
C THR A 11 10.87 13.92 -6.58
N ALA A 12 11.00 12.69 -6.10
CA ALA A 12 12.21 11.87 -6.15
C ALA A 12 11.83 10.41 -6.43
N PRO A 13 12.76 9.60 -6.98
CA PRO A 13 12.52 8.19 -7.21
C PRO A 13 12.12 7.46 -5.92
N LEU A 14 11.22 6.50 -6.03
CA LEU A 14 10.81 5.62 -4.94
C LEU A 14 11.58 4.29 -5.01
N HIS A 15 12.09 3.82 -3.86
CA HIS A 15 12.53 2.45 -3.67
C HIS A 15 11.67 1.77 -2.62
N CYS A 16 10.92 0.76 -3.03
CA CYS A 16 10.15 -0.09 -2.13
C CYS A 16 10.53 -1.55 -2.41
N GLY A 17 11.51 -2.06 -1.67
CA GLY A 17 12.11 -3.37 -1.92
C GLY A 17 11.10 -4.51 -1.97
N ARG A 18 11.28 -5.40 -2.94
CA ARG A 18 10.51 -6.64 -3.10
C ARG A 18 11.38 -7.84 -2.77
N GLY A 19 10.84 -8.76 -1.98
CA GLY A 19 11.57 -9.97 -1.60
C GLY A 19 12.54 -9.75 -0.44
N ASP A 20 13.46 -10.68 -0.27
CA ASP A 20 14.42 -10.74 0.83
C ASP A 20 15.86 -10.62 0.33
N GLY A 21 16.75 -10.18 1.21
CA GLY A 21 18.19 -10.13 0.96
C GLY A 21 18.58 -9.18 -0.18
N ALA A 22 19.58 -9.56 -0.96
CA ALA A 22 20.12 -8.73 -2.04
C ALA A 22 19.11 -8.40 -3.14
N VAL A 23 18.17 -9.30 -3.41
CA VAL A 23 17.10 -9.11 -4.40
C VAL A 23 16.16 -7.96 -4.00
N SER A 24 15.99 -7.71 -2.71
CA SER A 24 15.18 -6.59 -2.22
C SER A 24 15.76 -5.21 -2.59
N LEU A 25 17.08 -5.14 -2.83
CA LEU A 25 17.73 -3.89 -3.22
C LEU A 25 17.58 -3.59 -4.72
N THR A 26 17.62 -4.61 -5.57
CA THR A 26 17.53 -4.45 -7.03
C THR A 26 16.09 -4.40 -7.53
N ASN A 27 15.15 -5.03 -6.82
CA ASN A 27 13.74 -5.05 -7.19
C ASN A 27 12.94 -4.04 -6.36
N THR A 28 12.13 -3.23 -7.03
CA THR A 28 11.24 -2.26 -6.38
C THR A 28 9.77 -2.48 -6.76
N ALA A 29 8.87 -2.17 -5.83
CA ALA A 29 7.45 -2.02 -6.10
C ALA A 29 7.11 -0.56 -6.43
N MET A 30 6.04 -0.35 -7.20
CA MET A 30 5.48 0.97 -7.44
C MET A 30 4.70 1.48 -6.23
N THR A 31 4.00 0.60 -5.53
CA THR A 31 3.07 0.95 -4.46
C THR A 31 3.66 0.66 -3.08
N LEU A 32 3.24 1.44 -2.11
CA LEU A 32 3.57 1.28 -0.69
C LEU A 32 2.44 0.51 0.01
N ARG A 33 2.80 -0.35 0.95
CA ARG A 33 1.83 -1.02 1.79
C ARG A 33 1.54 -0.21 3.05
N ALA A 34 0.36 -0.42 3.62
CA ALA A 34 -0.06 0.26 4.84
C ALA A 34 0.92 0.09 6.01
N ASP A 35 1.54 -1.08 6.17
CA ASP A 35 2.56 -1.30 7.19
C ASP A 35 3.83 -0.44 6.98
N THR A 36 4.15 -0.10 5.74
CA THR A 36 5.27 0.80 5.41
C THR A 36 4.90 2.25 5.74
N ILE A 37 3.67 2.67 5.42
CA ILE A 37 3.13 4.00 5.75
C ILE A 37 3.09 4.17 7.27
N PHE A 38 2.51 3.21 7.98
CA PHE A 38 2.41 3.22 9.44
C PHE A 38 3.79 3.29 10.09
N SER A 39 4.76 2.50 9.60
CA SER A 39 6.14 2.54 10.11
C SER A 39 6.80 3.90 9.87
N ALA A 40 6.56 4.53 8.72
CA ALA A 40 7.08 5.86 8.42
C ALA A 40 6.46 6.92 9.35
N LEU A 41 5.14 6.85 9.59
CA LEU A 41 4.44 7.72 10.54
C LEU A 41 4.97 7.56 11.96
N CYS A 42 5.19 6.33 12.44
CA CYS A 42 5.76 6.08 13.77
C CYS A 42 7.17 6.67 13.90
N ASN A 43 8.01 6.51 12.89
CA ASN A 43 9.37 7.07 12.90
C ASN A 43 9.35 8.62 12.87
N GLU A 44 8.50 9.21 12.04
CA GLU A 44 8.35 10.66 11.96
C GLU A 44 7.79 11.25 13.26
N ALA A 45 6.78 10.60 13.85
CA ALA A 45 6.24 10.97 15.15
C ALA A 45 7.31 10.91 16.24
N ALA A 46 8.15 9.87 16.25
CA ALA A 46 9.24 9.72 17.19
C ALA A 46 10.27 10.85 17.07
N MET A 47 10.61 11.24 15.84
CA MET A 47 11.60 12.30 15.58
C MET A 47 11.08 13.71 15.83
N CYS A 48 9.84 14.00 15.42
CA CYS A 48 9.29 15.35 15.46
C CYS A 48 8.59 15.69 16.76
N VAL A 49 7.94 14.71 17.41
CA VAL A 49 7.07 14.93 18.59
C VAL A 49 7.57 14.16 19.82
N GLY A 50 8.04 12.93 19.63
CA GLY A 50 8.58 12.08 20.66
C GLY A 50 7.75 10.82 20.93
N GLU A 51 8.17 10.05 21.94
CA GLU A 51 7.63 8.71 22.26
C GLU A 51 6.12 8.70 22.54
N LYS A 52 5.60 9.78 23.16
CA LYS A 52 4.17 9.88 23.50
C LYS A 52 3.31 9.83 22.24
N ALA A 53 3.66 10.57 21.20
CA ALA A 53 2.92 10.57 19.95
C ALA A 53 2.93 9.21 19.24
N VAL A 54 4.02 8.46 19.34
CA VAL A 54 4.09 7.09 18.81
C VAL A 54 3.11 6.18 19.56
N LYS A 55 3.08 6.26 20.89
CA LYS A 55 2.14 5.47 21.73
C LYS A 55 0.68 5.82 21.43
N GLU A 56 0.38 7.10 21.23
CA GLU A 56 -0.95 7.57 20.84
C GLU A 56 -1.35 7.04 19.46
N LEU A 57 -0.47 7.12 18.46
CA LEU A 57 -0.72 6.59 17.13
C LEU A 57 -1.00 5.07 17.17
N ILE A 58 -0.21 4.31 17.91
CA ILE A 58 -0.42 2.87 18.08
C ILE A 58 -1.77 2.60 18.78
N ALA A 59 -2.09 3.35 19.81
CA ALA A 59 -3.35 3.18 20.56
C ALA A 59 -4.58 3.51 19.70
N LEU A 60 -4.57 4.61 18.94
CA LEU A 60 -5.63 4.96 18.02
C LEU A 60 -5.86 3.85 16.97
N THR A 61 -4.78 3.30 16.46
CA THR A 61 -4.86 2.24 15.44
C THR A 61 -5.35 0.91 16.05
N LYS A 62 -4.86 0.51 17.21
CA LYS A 62 -5.33 -0.70 17.91
C LYS A 62 -6.80 -0.63 18.29
N ASN A 63 -7.27 0.54 18.68
CA ASN A 63 -8.66 0.78 19.07
C ASN A 63 -9.60 1.09 17.89
N GLU A 64 -9.15 0.81 16.66
CA GLU A 64 -9.93 0.99 15.42
C GLU A 64 -10.38 2.42 15.12
N LYS A 65 -9.81 3.41 15.79
CA LYS A 65 -10.09 4.83 15.55
C LYS A 65 -9.35 5.43 14.38
N LEU A 66 -8.34 4.71 13.89
CA LEU A 66 -7.50 5.11 12.78
C LEU A 66 -7.09 3.88 11.96
N CYS A 67 -7.27 3.95 10.65
CA CYS A 67 -6.81 2.91 9.73
C CYS A 67 -6.26 3.47 8.41
N PHE A 68 -5.46 2.66 7.70
CA PHE A 68 -4.77 3.04 6.48
C PHE A 68 -4.93 1.99 5.40
N SER A 69 -5.14 2.41 4.15
CA SER A 69 -5.03 1.51 3.00
C SER A 69 -3.58 1.34 2.56
N ASP A 70 -3.33 0.36 1.71
CA ASP A 70 -2.19 0.38 0.80
C ASP A 70 -2.30 1.61 -0.12
N THR A 71 -1.22 1.99 -0.80
CA THR A 71 -1.31 3.04 -1.81
C THR A 71 -1.59 2.46 -3.18
N PHE A 72 -2.32 3.22 -3.97
CA PHE A 72 -2.72 2.86 -5.34
C PHE A 72 -2.34 3.97 -6.30
N PRO A 73 -2.16 3.69 -7.59
CA PRO A 73 -1.78 4.71 -8.56
C PRO A 73 -2.96 5.65 -8.87
N PHE A 74 -2.61 6.86 -9.30
CA PHE A 74 -3.52 7.81 -9.94
C PHE A 74 -2.91 8.36 -11.23
N TYR A 75 -3.76 8.85 -12.13
CA TYR A 75 -3.40 9.66 -13.30
C TYR A 75 -4.30 10.90 -13.36
N GLY A 76 -3.71 12.06 -13.19
CA GLY A 76 -4.48 13.31 -13.06
C GLY A 76 -5.47 13.23 -11.91
N GLU A 77 -6.76 13.32 -12.21
CA GLU A 77 -7.84 13.21 -11.22
C GLU A 77 -8.43 11.80 -11.12
N GLU A 78 -8.01 10.89 -11.95
CA GLU A 78 -8.51 9.51 -11.99
C GLU A 78 -7.73 8.63 -11.01
N LEU A 79 -8.44 7.96 -10.12
CA LEU A 79 -7.88 7.05 -9.12
C LEU A 79 -8.07 5.60 -9.58
N TYR A 80 -7.10 4.76 -9.30
CA TYR A 80 -7.11 3.36 -9.70
C TYR A 80 -7.11 2.45 -8.48
N LEU A 81 -7.83 1.34 -8.55
CA LEU A 81 -7.90 0.31 -7.53
C LEU A 81 -7.29 -1.01 -8.05
N PRO A 82 -6.85 -1.91 -7.18
CA PRO A 82 -6.40 -3.23 -7.61
C PRO A 82 -7.53 -4.00 -8.26
N VAL A 83 -7.20 -4.84 -9.25
CA VAL A 83 -8.15 -5.80 -9.82
C VAL A 83 -8.59 -6.77 -8.74
N PRO A 84 -9.89 -6.96 -8.50
CA PRO A 84 -10.39 -7.97 -7.58
C PRO A 84 -9.87 -9.36 -7.95
N LEU A 85 -9.37 -10.09 -6.97
CA LEU A 85 -9.02 -11.50 -7.14
C LEU A 85 -10.32 -12.31 -7.11
N CYS A 86 -10.76 -12.77 -8.26
CA CYS A 86 -11.91 -13.65 -8.40
C CYS A 86 -11.63 -14.69 -9.49
N PRO A 87 -12.31 -15.86 -9.47
CA PRO A 87 -12.21 -16.80 -10.55
C PRO A 87 -12.75 -16.15 -11.83
N LEU A 88 -12.00 -16.26 -12.90
CA LEU A 88 -12.53 -15.93 -14.22
C LEU A 88 -13.46 -17.07 -14.62
N ASP A 89 -14.67 -16.74 -15.09
CA ASP A 89 -15.61 -17.73 -15.60
C ASP A 89 -14.91 -18.56 -16.70
N GLU A 90 -14.89 -19.89 -16.53
CA GLU A 90 -14.27 -20.82 -17.49
C GLU A 90 -14.95 -20.74 -18.87
N ASN A 91 -16.20 -20.32 -18.92
CA ASN A 91 -16.98 -20.14 -20.15
C ASN A 91 -16.72 -18.79 -20.85
N ALA A 92 -15.97 -17.88 -20.25
CA ALA A 92 -15.58 -16.63 -20.88
C ALA A 92 -14.73 -16.92 -22.12
N LYS A 93 -15.31 -16.77 -23.31
CA LYS A 93 -14.63 -16.92 -24.61
C LYS A 93 -13.67 -15.77 -24.83
N PHE A 94 -12.55 -15.79 -24.12
CA PHE A 94 -11.45 -14.85 -24.39
C PHE A 94 -10.71 -15.27 -25.65
N ASP A 95 -10.46 -14.33 -26.55
CA ASP A 95 -9.44 -14.52 -27.58
C ASP A 95 -8.10 -14.82 -26.86
N VAL A 96 -7.51 -15.94 -27.21
CA VAL A 96 -6.25 -16.44 -26.58
C VAL A 96 -5.14 -15.38 -26.59
N LYS A 97 -5.12 -14.50 -27.60
CA LYS A 97 -4.16 -13.38 -27.71
C LYS A 97 -4.38 -12.32 -26.63
N ASN A 98 -5.62 -12.06 -26.22
CA ASN A 98 -5.96 -11.04 -25.24
C ASN A 98 -5.84 -11.57 -23.80
N ARG A 99 -5.89 -12.88 -23.58
CA ARG A 99 -5.86 -13.50 -22.25
C ARG A 99 -4.61 -13.13 -21.43
N LYS A 100 -3.43 -13.09 -22.08
CA LYS A 100 -2.18 -12.67 -21.40
C LYS A 100 -2.21 -11.19 -21.03
N ALA A 101 -2.71 -10.36 -21.91
CA ALA A 101 -2.83 -8.91 -21.68
C ALA A 101 -3.80 -8.63 -20.54
N ILE A 102 -4.98 -9.24 -20.55
CA ILE A 102 -5.98 -9.13 -19.48
C ILE A 102 -5.41 -9.58 -18.13
N LYS A 103 -4.71 -10.72 -18.07
CA LYS A 103 -4.04 -11.18 -16.84
C LYS A 103 -2.91 -10.26 -16.36
N SER A 104 -2.37 -9.40 -17.21
CA SER A 104 -1.35 -8.43 -16.84
C SER A 104 -1.93 -7.16 -16.22
N VAL A 105 -3.23 -6.93 -16.33
CA VAL A 105 -3.92 -5.78 -15.73
C VAL A 105 -3.91 -5.92 -14.21
N LYS A 106 -3.37 -4.92 -13.54
CA LYS A 106 -3.28 -4.87 -12.07
C LYS A 106 -4.18 -3.81 -11.46
N TRP A 107 -4.54 -2.81 -12.23
CA TRP A 107 -5.21 -1.61 -11.78
C TRP A 107 -6.39 -1.28 -12.69
N LEU A 108 -7.53 -0.96 -12.09
CA LEU A 108 -8.74 -0.51 -12.77
C LEU A 108 -9.13 0.87 -12.26
N PRO A 109 -9.67 1.75 -13.12
CA PRO A 109 -10.23 3.01 -12.66
C PRO A 109 -11.29 2.80 -11.57
N ALA A 110 -11.24 3.60 -10.52
CA ALA A 110 -12.21 3.55 -9.44
C ALA A 110 -13.54 4.17 -9.89
N SER A 111 -14.45 3.35 -10.38
CA SER A 111 -15.78 3.75 -10.82
C SER A 111 -16.80 2.62 -10.67
N ASP A 112 -18.08 2.97 -10.63
CA ASP A 112 -19.18 2.00 -10.58
C ASP A 112 -19.12 0.98 -11.73
N GLU A 113 -18.72 1.43 -12.91
CA GLU A 113 -18.68 0.60 -14.12
C GLU A 113 -17.79 -0.65 -13.95
N TYR A 114 -16.69 -0.53 -13.21
CA TYR A 114 -15.69 -1.59 -13.07
C TYR A 114 -15.95 -2.54 -11.90
N PHE A 115 -16.74 -2.10 -10.91
CA PHE A 115 -16.90 -2.84 -9.64
C PHE A 115 -18.33 -3.27 -9.36
N ARG A 116 -19.34 -2.82 -10.14
CA ARG A 116 -20.72 -3.29 -10.05
C ARG A 116 -21.02 -4.52 -10.91
N ASN A 117 -20.32 -4.66 -12.02
CA ASN A 117 -20.48 -5.79 -12.97
C ASN A 117 -19.10 -6.22 -13.47
N PHE A 118 -18.24 -6.65 -12.55
CA PHE A 118 -16.87 -7.01 -12.89
C PHE A 118 -16.81 -8.16 -13.92
N SER A 119 -17.72 -9.12 -13.85
CA SER A 119 -17.84 -10.21 -14.82
C SER A 119 -18.14 -9.67 -16.23
N ASP A 120 -19.15 -8.79 -16.36
CA ASP A 120 -19.51 -8.20 -17.66
C ASP A 120 -18.40 -7.32 -18.20
N TYR A 121 -17.67 -6.61 -17.33
CA TYR A 121 -16.51 -5.82 -17.73
C TYR A 121 -15.40 -6.68 -18.34
N ILE A 122 -15.13 -7.84 -17.75
CA ILE A 122 -14.18 -8.81 -18.32
C ILE A 122 -14.67 -9.32 -19.68
N HIS A 123 -15.96 -9.68 -19.80
CA HIS A 123 -16.54 -10.22 -21.02
C HIS A 123 -16.62 -9.18 -22.17
N SER A 124 -16.80 -7.91 -21.86
CA SER A 124 -16.87 -6.85 -22.86
C SER A 124 -15.54 -6.52 -23.54
N GLY A 125 -14.42 -7.04 -23.03
CA GLY A 125 -13.07 -6.75 -23.52
C GLY A 125 -12.52 -5.37 -23.12
N LYS A 126 -13.28 -4.55 -22.40
CA LYS A 126 -12.86 -3.22 -21.90
C LYS A 126 -11.63 -3.29 -20.99
N MET A 127 -11.45 -4.41 -20.31
CA MET A 127 -10.25 -4.63 -19.49
C MET A 127 -8.96 -4.57 -20.32
N PHE A 128 -9.02 -4.83 -21.63
CA PHE A 128 -7.87 -4.71 -22.51
C PHE A 128 -7.40 -3.25 -22.66
N GLU A 129 -8.32 -2.29 -22.65
CA GLU A 129 -8.00 -0.86 -22.74
C GLU A 129 -7.13 -0.39 -21.56
N CYS A 130 -7.31 -0.99 -20.39
CA CYS A 130 -6.51 -0.69 -19.20
C CYS A 130 -5.04 -1.16 -19.31
N THR A 131 -4.69 -2.04 -20.26
CA THR A 131 -3.32 -2.56 -20.37
C THR A 131 -2.29 -1.50 -20.71
N ASN A 132 -2.66 -0.49 -21.49
CA ASN A 132 -1.76 0.59 -21.89
C ASN A 132 -1.55 1.61 -20.77
N MET A 133 -2.60 1.92 -20.01
CA MET A 133 -2.52 2.88 -18.90
C MET A 133 -1.54 2.45 -17.81
N GLN A 134 -1.43 1.14 -17.55
CA GLN A 134 -0.54 0.64 -16.50
C GLN A 134 0.94 0.86 -16.76
N LYS A 135 1.33 0.94 -18.04
CA LYS A 135 2.72 1.23 -18.43
C LYS A 135 3.06 2.71 -18.30
N SER A 136 2.05 3.57 -18.22
CA SER A 136 2.23 5.02 -18.18
C SER A 136 2.34 5.60 -16.77
N PHE A 137 2.07 4.83 -15.69
CA PHE A 137 2.17 5.35 -14.33
C PHE A 137 3.61 5.68 -13.92
N ALA A 138 4.54 4.79 -14.20
CA ALA A 138 5.91 4.94 -13.72
C ALA A 138 6.92 4.17 -14.58
N LEU A 139 8.13 4.68 -14.60
CA LEU A 139 9.30 4.05 -15.18
C LEU A 139 10.08 3.31 -14.07
N PHE A 140 10.42 2.04 -14.33
CA PHE A 140 11.31 1.25 -13.48
C PHE A 140 12.69 1.24 -14.06
N ARG A 141 13.68 1.56 -13.23
CA ARG A 141 15.09 1.52 -13.61
C ARG A 141 15.96 0.99 -12.49
N THR A 142 17.19 0.66 -12.81
CA THR A 142 18.22 0.26 -11.86
C THR A 142 19.35 1.29 -11.90
N ASP A 143 19.61 1.91 -10.76
CA ASP A 143 20.72 2.84 -10.59
C ASP A 143 21.94 2.10 -10.03
N VAL A 144 23.11 2.31 -10.63
CA VAL A 144 24.36 1.82 -10.07
C VAL A 144 24.89 2.85 -9.04
N LYS A 145 25.11 2.41 -7.83
CA LYS A 145 25.66 3.18 -6.72
C LYS A 145 27.00 2.58 -6.29
N VAL A 146 27.84 3.35 -5.62
CA VAL A 146 29.13 2.91 -5.16
C VAL A 146 29.21 3.07 -3.64
N CYS A 147 29.61 2.00 -2.97
CA CYS A 147 29.99 2.03 -1.56
C CYS A 147 31.50 2.24 -1.45
N LEU A 148 31.91 3.36 -0.84
CA LEU A 148 33.31 3.67 -0.60
C LEU A 148 33.72 3.13 0.76
N ASN A 149 34.63 2.17 0.79
CA ASN A 149 35.28 1.74 2.03
C ASN A 149 36.45 2.67 2.34
N ARG A 150 36.29 3.53 3.34
CA ARG A 150 37.31 4.53 3.72
C ARG A 150 38.62 3.91 4.22
N ASN A 151 38.56 2.69 4.75
CA ASN A 151 39.75 2.04 5.33
C ASN A 151 40.59 1.34 4.26
N THR A 152 39.96 0.79 3.22
CA THR A 152 40.67 0.02 2.18
C THR A 152 40.80 0.78 0.86
N GLN A 153 40.20 1.96 0.75
CA GLN A 153 40.07 2.76 -0.49
C GLN A 153 39.39 2.00 -1.67
N ASN A 154 38.85 0.82 -1.40
CA ASN A 154 38.13 0.05 -2.40
C ASN A 154 36.71 0.55 -2.58
N SER A 155 36.28 0.66 -3.81
CA SER A 155 34.90 0.97 -4.17
C SER A 155 34.18 -0.28 -4.64
N VAL A 156 33.02 -0.57 -4.04
CA VAL A 156 32.19 -1.71 -4.43
C VAL A 156 30.91 -1.16 -5.08
N PRO A 157 30.68 -1.41 -6.38
CA PRO A 157 29.44 -1.03 -7.02
C PRO A 157 28.30 -1.96 -6.56
N PHE A 158 27.10 -1.40 -6.45
CA PHE A 158 25.88 -2.15 -6.18
C PHE A 158 24.70 -1.48 -6.90
N GLU A 159 23.68 -2.29 -7.19
CA GLU A 159 22.52 -1.87 -7.94
C GLU A 159 21.35 -1.58 -7.00
N VAL A 160 20.60 -0.52 -7.29
CA VAL A 160 19.37 -0.12 -6.58
C VAL A 160 18.25 0.04 -7.58
N GLY A 161 17.22 -0.79 -7.46
CA GLY A 161 16.00 -0.63 -8.23
C GLY A 161 15.24 0.62 -7.80
N CYS A 162 14.75 1.41 -8.71
CA CYS A 162 13.93 2.58 -8.43
C CYS A 162 12.74 2.68 -9.39
N CYS A 163 11.69 3.31 -8.86
CA CYS A 163 10.45 3.62 -9.55
C CYS A 163 10.33 5.14 -9.62
N GLU A 164 10.18 5.68 -10.81
CA GLU A 164 10.01 7.11 -11.07
C GLU A 164 8.65 7.34 -11.71
N PHE A 165 7.81 8.14 -11.06
CA PHE A 165 6.46 8.40 -11.56
C PHE A 165 6.51 9.36 -12.73
N ASN A 166 5.68 9.11 -13.74
CA ASN A 166 5.52 9.97 -14.88
C ASN A 166 4.72 11.23 -14.49
N GLU A 167 4.71 12.22 -15.40
CA GLU A 167 3.95 13.45 -15.21
C GLU A 167 2.47 13.16 -14.93
N ASN A 168 1.88 13.88 -13.99
CA ASN A 168 0.51 13.71 -13.49
C ASN A 168 0.21 12.35 -12.87
N CYS A 169 1.23 11.55 -12.57
CA CYS A 169 1.12 10.26 -11.91
C CYS A 169 1.72 10.28 -10.51
N GLY A 170 1.23 9.39 -9.67
CA GLY A 170 1.73 9.19 -8.32
C GLY A 170 0.93 8.12 -7.60
N LEU A 171 0.94 8.18 -6.28
CA LEU A 171 0.18 7.27 -5.43
C LEU A 171 -0.86 8.04 -4.61
N TYR A 172 -1.96 7.39 -4.32
CA TYR A 172 -2.92 7.87 -3.33
C TYR A 172 -3.17 6.80 -2.28
N GLY A 173 -3.63 7.23 -1.12
CA GLY A 173 -4.05 6.34 -0.03
C GLY A 173 -5.34 6.81 0.61
N VAL A 174 -5.92 5.93 1.41
CA VAL A 174 -7.13 6.19 2.20
C VAL A 174 -6.76 6.14 3.68
N ILE A 175 -7.25 7.12 4.45
CA ILE A 175 -7.19 7.14 5.91
C ILE A 175 -8.63 7.05 6.41
N GLY A 176 -8.92 6.05 7.25
CA GLY A 176 -10.14 6.01 8.04
C GLY A 176 -9.89 6.58 9.43
N TYR A 177 -10.80 7.38 9.95
CA TYR A 177 -10.66 8.08 11.21
C TYR A 177 -12.01 8.26 11.93
N GLU A 178 -11.99 8.40 13.24
CA GLU A 178 -13.16 8.80 14.02
C GLU A 178 -13.19 10.31 14.30
N SER A 179 -12.02 10.90 14.60
CA SER A 179 -11.85 12.31 14.95
C SER A 179 -11.21 13.10 13.80
N GLU A 180 -11.77 14.24 13.43
CA GLU A 180 -11.18 15.17 12.45
C GLU A 180 -9.80 15.68 12.90
N GLU A 181 -9.63 15.90 14.22
CA GLU A 181 -8.33 16.31 14.79
C GLU A 181 -7.25 15.26 14.54
N ASP A 182 -7.59 13.96 14.72
CA ASP A 182 -6.65 12.87 14.46
C ASP A 182 -6.29 12.80 12.97
N ALA A 183 -7.28 12.96 12.08
CA ALA A 183 -7.05 13.00 10.64
C ALA A 183 -6.11 14.15 10.24
N GLU A 184 -6.35 15.36 10.74
CA GLU A 184 -5.47 16.52 10.48
C GLU A 184 -4.05 16.29 10.99
N ASN A 185 -3.90 15.72 12.19
CA ASN A 185 -2.59 15.42 12.77
C ASN A 185 -1.83 14.39 11.93
N ILE A 186 -2.51 13.34 11.45
CA ILE A 186 -1.93 12.35 10.56
C ILE A 186 -1.54 12.96 9.20
N LEU A 187 -2.37 13.82 8.62
CA LEU A 187 -2.03 14.51 7.37
C LEU A 187 -0.83 15.44 7.53
N LYS A 188 -0.72 16.17 8.66
CA LYS A 188 0.46 16.98 8.99
C LYS A 188 1.72 16.10 9.11
N LEU A 189 1.61 14.95 9.76
CA LEU A 189 2.71 14.01 9.91
C LEU A 189 3.11 13.39 8.55
N LEU A 190 2.15 13.05 7.69
CA LEU A 190 2.41 12.58 6.32
C LEU A 190 3.09 13.66 5.46
N LYS A 191 2.76 14.94 5.62
CA LYS A 191 3.47 16.06 4.97
C LYS A 191 4.95 16.08 5.40
N SER A 192 5.23 15.86 6.69
CA SER A 192 6.60 15.76 7.20
C SER A 192 7.34 14.54 6.65
N VAL A 193 6.69 13.36 6.60
CA VAL A 193 7.22 12.16 5.93
C VAL A 193 7.55 12.45 4.46
N GLY A 194 6.74 13.27 3.77
CA GLY A 194 7.00 13.67 2.39
C GLY A 194 8.33 14.42 2.20
N VAL A 195 8.71 15.23 3.18
CA VAL A 195 10.02 15.93 3.20
C VAL A 195 11.15 14.99 3.55
N SER A 196 10.95 14.15 4.56
CA SER A 196 11.93 13.14 5.01
C SER A 196 12.17 12.06 3.96
N GLY A 197 11.09 11.61 3.29
CA GLY A 197 11.06 10.51 2.34
C GLY A 197 10.47 9.22 2.94
N ILE A 198 9.95 8.36 2.08
CA ILE A 198 9.35 7.06 2.45
C ILE A 198 9.96 5.91 1.65
N GLY A 199 9.98 4.72 2.25
CA GLY A 199 10.55 3.52 1.65
C GLY A 199 12.02 3.32 1.98
N GLY A 200 12.77 2.70 1.07
CA GLY A 200 14.21 2.50 1.22
C GLY A 200 15.03 3.65 0.60
N GLN A 201 16.30 3.73 0.95
CA GLN A 201 17.25 4.73 0.42
C GLN A 201 16.90 6.20 0.74
N VAL A 202 16.11 6.45 1.77
CA VAL A 202 15.67 7.79 2.23
C VAL A 202 16.87 8.69 2.51
N SER A 203 17.92 8.18 3.15
CA SER A 203 19.17 8.93 3.41
C SER A 203 19.90 9.39 2.13
N ARG A 204 19.52 8.87 0.97
CA ARG A 204 20.04 9.25 -0.35
C ARG A 204 19.04 10.09 -1.16
N GLY A 205 17.99 10.58 -0.50
CA GLY A 205 17.00 11.47 -1.10
C GLY A 205 15.85 10.78 -1.83
N PHE A 206 15.71 9.46 -1.72
CA PHE A 206 14.60 8.72 -2.32
C PHE A 206 13.30 8.92 -1.54
N GLY A 207 12.17 8.69 -2.23
CA GLY A 207 10.83 8.63 -1.65
C GLY A 207 10.27 9.97 -1.17
N LYS A 208 10.81 11.10 -1.61
CA LYS A 208 10.27 12.43 -1.30
C LYS A 208 9.03 12.71 -2.13
N PHE A 209 8.02 13.33 -1.51
CA PHE A 209 6.75 13.64 -2.16
C PHE A 209 6.08 14.88 -1.56
N GLY A 210 5.27 15.55 -2.36
CA GLY A 210 4.28 16.51 -1.90
C GLY A 210 2.97 15.82 -1.57
N LEU A 211 2.35 16.16 -0.43
CA LEU A 211 1.04 15.65 -0.05
C LEU A 211 -0.06 16.62 -0.50
N GLN A 212 -1.10 16.08 -1.11
CA GLN A 212 -2.29 16.84 -1.52
C GLN A 212 -3.54 16.07 -1.09
N GLU A 213 -4.47 16.74 -0.42
CA GLU A 213 -5.77 16.15 -0.14
C GLU A 213 -6.62 16.08 -1.41
N ILE A 214 -7.39 15.01 -1.57
CA ILE A 214 -8.26 14.85 -2.73
C ILE A 214 -9.60 15.54 -2.44
N SER A 215 -10.04 16.38 -3.39
CA SER A 215 -11.31 17.09 -3.28
C SER A 215 -12.48 16.14 -3.01
N ALA A 216 -13.42 16.59 -2.17
CA ALA A 216 -14.66 15.87 -1.91
C ALA A 216 -15.54 15.70 -3.17
N GLU A 217 -15.33 16.51 -4.21
CA GLU A 217 -16.07 16.43 -5.49
C GLU A 217 -15.45 15.44 -6.48
N ASN A 218 -14.27 14.88 -6.19
CA ASN A 218 -13.63 13.91 -7.06
C ASN A 218 -14.47 12.63 -7.17
N LYS A 219 -14.90 12.29 -8.38
CA LYS A 219 -15.84 11.18 -8.64
C LYS A 219 -15.28 9.82 -8.17
N SER A 220 -14.01 9.56 -8.46
CA SER A 220 -13.36 8.30 -8.03
C SER A 220 -13.26 8.23 -6.51
N ALA A 221 -12.95 9.33 -5.84
CA ALA A 221 -12.89 9.39 -4.37
C ALA A 221 -14.27 9.21 -3.73
N LEU A 222 -15.31 9.81 -4.32
CA LEU A 222 -16.70 9.60 -3.89
C LEU A 222 -17.10 8.14 -4.00
N PHE A 223 -16.81 7.51 -5.15
CA PHE A 223 -17.06 6.09 -5.37
C PHE A 223 -16.36 5.22 -4.32
N ILE A 224 -15.07 5.45 -4.08
CA ILE A 224 -14.29 4.70 -3.08
C ILE A 224 -14.90 4.86 -1.68
N LYS A 225 -15.19 6.10 -1.26
CA LYS A 225 -15.77 6.37 0.06
C LYS A 225 -17.14 5.72 0.26
N GLN A 226 -17.99 5.74 -0.77
CA GLN A 226 -19.33 5.12 -0.73
C GLN A 226 -19.26 3.60 -0.69
N SER A 227 -18.24 3.01 -1.33
CA SER A 227 -18.08 1.55 -1.38
C SER A 227 -17.40 0.98 -0.12
N ILE A 228 -16.63 1.79 0.61
CA ILE A 228 -16.02 1.37 1.89
C ILE A 228 -17.12 1.22 2.95
N GLY A 229 -17.14 0.08 3.63
CA GLY A 229 -18.13 -0.20 4.68
C GLY A 229 -19.55 -0.48 4.17
N THR A 230 -19.76 -0.53 2.85
CA THR A 230 -21.06 -0.96 2.29
C THR A 230 -21.18 -2.48 2.41
N GLU A 231 -22.27 -2.95 3.02
CA GLU A 231 -22.57 -4.38 3.10
C GLU A 231 -22.87 -4.96 1.71
N LYS A 232 -22.11 -5.97 1.32
CA LYS A 232 -22.22 -6.73 0.08
C LYS A 232 -21.91 -8.20 0.36
N ASP A 233 -22.19 -9.04 -0.63
CA ASP A 233 -21.88 -10.48 -0.53
C ASP A 233 -20.38 -10.78 -0.59
N SER A 234 -19.60 -9.81 -1.02
CA SER A 234 -18.15 -9.92 -1.12
C SER A 234 -17.44 -8.59 -0.81
N TYR A 235 -16.26 -8.69 -0.24
CA TYR A 235 -15.45 -7.56 0.21
C TYR A 235 -14.05 -7.63 -0.37
N MET A 236 -13.63 -6.58 -1.04
CA MET A 236 -12.25 -6.46 -1.51
C MET A 236 -11.39 -5.75 -0.46
N LEU A 237 -10.22 -6.30 -0.17
CA LEU A 237 -9.21 -5.66 0.68
C LEU A 237 -8.56 -4.47 -0.02
N LEU A 238 -8.58 -3.31 0.63
CA LEU A 238 -7.77 -2.14 0.25
C LEU A 238 -6.46 -2.04 1.05
N THR A 239 -6.24 -2.93 1.99
CA THR A 239 -5.05 -2.97 2.85
C THR A 239 -4.44 -4.35 2.79
N SER A 240 -3.13 -4.45 2.55
CA SER A 240 -2.45 -5.72 2.81
C SER A 240 -2.46 -6.00 4.31
N SER A 241 -3.12 -7.08 4.74
CA SER A 241 -3.42 -7.34 6.15
C SER A 241 -3.40 -8.83 6.49
N LEU A 242 -3.32 -9.11 7.78
CA LEU A 242 -3.30 -10.44 8.36
C LEU A 242 -4.42 -10.52 9.42
N PRO A 243 -5.39 -11.43 9.28
CA PRO A 243 -6.35 -11.72 10.33
C PRO A 243 -5.65 -12.12 11.63
N LYS A 244 -6.32 -11.93 12.78
CA LYS A 244 -5.91 -12.56 14.05
C LYS A 244 -6.03 -14.08 13.92
N GLU A 245 -5.38 -14.84 14.79
CA GLU A 245 -5.38 -16.31 14.73
C GLU A 245 -6.80 -16.88 14.83
N GLU A 246 -7.63 -16.33 15.70
CA GLU A 246 -9.03 -16.69 15.90
C GLU A 246 -9.95 -16.29 14.72
N GLU A 247 -9.52 -15.37 13.85
CA GLU A 247 -10.30 -14.90 12.70
C GLU A 247 -9.98 -15.67 11.42
N LEU A 248 -8.82 -16.38 11.37
CA LEU A 248 -8.26 -16.94 10.14
C LEU A 248 -9.21 -17.87 9.41
N GLU A 249 -9.83 -18.80 10.10
CA GLU A 249 -10.71 -19.80 9.50
C GLU A 249 -11.91 -19.14 8.82
N ASN A 250 -12.58 -18.21 9.53
CA ASN A 250 -13.72 -17.49 9.01
C ASN A 250 -13.33 -16.52 7.87
N ALA A 251 -12.23 -15.81 8.02
CA ALA A 251 -11.77 -14.84 7.02
C ALA A 251 -11.38 -15.50 5.69
N LEU A 252 -10.89 -16.74 5.73
CA LEU A 252 -10.44 -17.47 4.54
C LEU A 252 -11.53 -18.34 3.91
N ASP A 253 -12.68 -18.51 4.56
CA ASP A 253 -13.80 -19.28 4.02
C ASP A 253 -14.33 -18.63 2.75
N GLY A 254 -14.28 -19.38 1.64
CA GLY A 254 -14.73 -18.90 0.31
C GLY A 254 -13.95 -17.67 -0.22
N ALA A 255 -12.76 -17.38 0.31
CA ALA A 255 -11.96 -16.24 -0.09
C ALA A 255 -11.10 -16.52 -1.33
N TYR A 256 -10.90 -15.49 -2.15
CA TYR A 256 -9.94 -15.47 -3.25
C TYR A 256 -8.80 -14.51 -2.92
N TYR A 257 -7.62 -15.02 -2.66
CA TYR A 257 -6.52 -14.21 -2.15
C TYR A 257 -5.16 -14.65 -2.69
N ASN A 258 -4.24 -13.71 -2.65
CA ASN A 258 -2.81 -13.96 -2.74
C ASN A 258 -2.15 -13.56 -1.42
N ILE A 259 -1.02 -14.19 -1.13
CA ILE A 259 -0.24 -13.88 0.06
C ILE A 259 1.08 -13.21 -0.30
N VAL A 260 1.53 -12.36 0.59
CA VAL A 260 2.84 -11.74 0.51
C VAL A 260 3.60 -11.92 1.82
N ARG A 261 4.85 -12.33 1.71
CA ARG A 261 5.75 -12.39 2.84
C ARG A 261 6.19 -10.99 3.26
N ARG A 262 6.03 -10.69 4.54
CA ARG A 262 6.46 -9.43 5.17
C ARG A 262 7.52 -9.73 6.23
N GLY A 263 8.76 -9.39 5.92
CA GLY A 263 9.93 -9.51 6.79
C GLY A 263 10.66 -8.18 6.87
N GLY A 264 12.00 -8.23 6.84
CA GLY A 264 12.87 -7.06 6.80
C GLY A 264 13.33 -6.59 8.16
N PHE A 265 13.87 -5.40 8.19
CA PHE A 265 14.47 -4.79 9.37
C PHE A 265 13.65 -3.60 9.86
N SER A 266 13.63 -3.38 11.17
CA SER A 266 13.16 -2.12 11.75
C SER A 266 14.27 -1.09 11.63
N TRP A 267 13.85 0.14 11.35
CA TRP A 267 14.70 1.31 11.57
C TRP A 267 14.12 2.11 12.75
N SER A 268 14.98 2.63 13.59
CA SER A 268 14.61 3.49 14.73
C SER A 268 15.71 4.53 14.91
N PRO A 269 15.38 5.79 15.24
CA PRO A 269 16.39 6.79 15.55
C PRO A 269 17.13 6.51 16.89
N TYR A 270 16.63 5.57 17.71
CA TYR A 270 17.11 5.34 19.07
C TYR A 270 17.92 4.06 19.28
N VAL A 271 17.85 3.12 18.32
CA VAL A 271 18.47 1.80 18.43
C VAL A 271 18.96 1.29 17.08
N ASP A 272 19.87 0.34 17.12
CA ASP A 272 20.34 -0.36 15.93
C ASP A 272 19.20 -1.11 15.22
N THR A 273 19.42 -1.38 13.94
CA THR A 273 18.46 -2.12 13.11
C THR A 273 18.22 -3.52 13.66
N PHE A 274 16.95 -3.89 13.79
CA PHE A 274 16.52 -5.20 14.29
C PHE A 274 15.73 -5.96 13.23
N LYS A 275 15.97 -7.27 13.10
CA LYS A 275 15.24 -8.11 12.14
C LYS A 275 13.84 -8.40 12.69
N LYS A 276 12.82 -7.97 11.97
CA LYS A 276 11.40 -8.20 12.31
C LYS A 276 11.03 -9.66 12.11
N GLN A 277 10.14 -10.19 12.96
CA GLN A 277 9.49 -11.47 12.72
C GLN A 277 8.80 -11.47 11.36
N THR A 278 8.94 -12.58 10.63
CA THR A 278 8.28 -12.74 9.32
C THR A 278 6.82 -13.11 9.51
N GLN A 279 5.96 -12.44 8.75
CA GLN A 279 4.52 -12.71 8.68
C GLN A 279 4.07 -12.81 7.22
N TYR A 280 2.91 -13.41 6.97
CA TYR A 280 2.33 -13.60 5.65
C TYR A 280 0.97 -12.90 5.60
N TYR A 281 0.84 -11.91 4.73
CA TYR A 281 -0.31 -11.03 4.61
C TYR A 281 -1.14 -11.36 3.38
N LEU A 282 -2.46 -11.28 3.49
CA LEU A 282 -3.36 -11.17 2.35
C LEU A 282 -3.08 -9.85 1.64
N VAL A 283 -2.96 -9.86 0.32
CA VAL A 283 -2.66 -8.62 -0.43
C VAL A 283 -3.92 -7.81 -0.69
N SER A 284 -3.77 -6.50 -0.86
CA SER A 284 -4.86 -5.65 -1.38
C SER A 284 -5.34 -6.16 -2.75
N GLY A 285 -6.64 -6.12 -2.99
CA GLY A 285 -7.31 -6.79 -4.12
C GLY A 285 -7.81 -8.21 -3.81
N SER A 286 -7.41 -8.82 -2.68
CA SER A 286 -8.02 -10.08 -2.23
C SER A 286 -9.51 -9.86 -1.93
N VAL A 287 -10.33 -10.84 -2.30
CA VAL A 287 -11.78 -10.80 -2.13
C VAL A 287 -12.21 -11.87 -1.14
N LEU A 288 -12.94 -11.44 -0.12
CA LEU A 288 -13.39 -12.27 0.97
C LEU A 288 -14.91 -12.20 1.10
N LYS A 289 -15.52 -13.25 1.65
CA LYS A 289 -16.93 -13.26 2.03
C LYS A 289 -17.16 -12.69 3.42
N HIS A 290 -16.16 -12.80 4.28
CA HIS A 290 -16.23 -12.35 5.68
C HIS A 290 -15.14 -11.31 5.95
N THR A 291 -15.50 -10.26 6.65
CA THR A 291 -14.55 -9.26 7.13
C THR A 291 -13.83 -9.75 8.40
N PHE A 292 -12.69 -9.15 8.71
CA PHE A 292 -11.94 -9.39 9.93
C PHE A 292 -11.36 -8.08 10.47
N GLU A 293 -10.96 -8.05 11.74
CA GLU A 293 -10.43 -6.84 12.36
C GLU A 293 -8.91 -6.68 12.17
N GLY A 294 -8.17 -7.81 12.14
CA GLY A 294 -6.71 -7.77 12.19
C GLY A 294 -6.17 -7.05 13.42
N ASP A 295 -4.87 -6.73 13.44
CA ASP A 295 -4.25 -6.06 14.60
C ASP A 295 -3.03 -5.22 14.19
N VAL A 296 -2.43 -4.55 15.17
CA VAL A 296 -1.07 -3.99 15.11
C VAL A 296 -0.16 -4.95 15.88
N PHE A 297 0.40 -5.92 15.16
CA PHE A 297 1.17 -7.01 15.76
C PHE A 297 2.54 -6.55 16.28
N CYS A 298 2.92 -7.01 17.47
CA CYS A 298 4.31 -6.93 17.90
C CYS A 298 5.14 -7.97 17.11
N VAL A 299 6.15 -7.51 16.40
CA VAL A 299 6.99 -8.34 15.53
C VAL A 299 8.45 -8.37 15.98
N GLY A 300 8.70 -7.97 17.21
CA GLY A 300 9.99 -8.03 17.88
C GLY A 300 10.13 -6.98 18.97
N GLU A 301 11.15 -7.17 19.77
CA GLU A 301 11.57 -6.26 20.85
C GLU A 301 13.05 -5.98 20.71
N ASN A 302 13.47 -4.74 20.81
CA ASN A 302 14.87 -4.36 20.68
C ASN A 302 15.51 -3.96 22.03
N GLY A 303 14.86 -4.28 23.14
CA GLY A 303 15.30 -3.98 24.51
C GLY A 303 15.01 -2.55 24.98
N LYS A 304 14.51 -1.67 24.10
CA LYS A 304 14.10 -0.30 24.45
C LYS A 304 12.62 -0.04 24.16
N HIS A 305 12.10 -0.60 23.08
CA HIS A 305 10.70 -0.50 22.71
C HIS A 305 10.30 -1.68 21.84
N ASP A 306 9.00 -1.98 21.85
CA ASP A 306 8.40 -2.96 20.95
C ASP A 306 8.46 -2.48 19.49
N ILE A 307 8.52 -3.45 18.59
CA ILE A 307 8.48 -3.21 17.15
C ILE A 307 7.13 -3.70 16.64
N TYR A 308 6.35 -2.77 16.11
CA TYR A 308 5.01 -3.05 15.63
C TYR A 308 4.94 -3.15 14.11
N ARG A 309 3.98 -3.94 13.62
CA ARG A 309 3.60 -4.01 12.23
C ARG A 309 2.09 -3.89 12.09
N TYR A 310 1.68 -2.95 11.26
CA TYR A 310 0.28 -2.64 10.98
C TYR A 310 -0.38 -3.74 10.14
N SER A 311 -1.62 -4.11 10.50
CA SER A 311 -2.42 -5.10 9.79
C SER A 311 -3.94 -4.89 9.94
N LYS A 312 -4.39 -3.68 10.26
CA LYS A 312 -5.82 -3.35 10.29
C LYS A 312 -6.35 -3.19 8.86
N PRO A 313 -7.40 -3.94 8.46
CA PRO A 313 -7.93 -3.87 7.10
C PRO A 313 -8.83 -2.66 6.86
N ILE A 314 -8.89 -2.23 5.60
CA ILE A 314 -10.01 -1.45 5.05
C ILE A 314 -10.66 -2.33 3.99
N PHE A 315 -11.96 -2.52 4.09
CA PHE A 315 -12.76 -3.30 3.16
C PHE A 315 -13.62 -2.41 2.28
N MET A 316 -13.77 -2.82 1.04
CA MET A 316 -14.67 -2.22 0.05
C MET A 316 -15.66 -3.28 -0.41
N GLY A 317 -16.96 -3.02 -0.31
CA GLY A 317 -17.99 -3.92 -0.86
C GLY A 317 -17.89 -3.98 -2.39
N VAL A 318 -17.93 -5.19 -2.96
CA VAL A 318 -17.82 -5.42 -4.41
C VAL A 318 -18.91 -6.39 -4.88
N GLU A 319 -19.36 -6.22 -6.11
CA GLU A 319 -20.21 -7.18 -6.84
C GLU A 319 -19.36 -7.85 -7.92
N LEU A 320 -19.23 -9.20 -7.85
CA LEU A 320 -18.35 -9.99 -8.72
C LEU A 320 -19.13 -10.90 -9.65
#